data_107624ff08046dc732d683095dc61cda
#
_entry.id   107624ff08046dc732d683095dc61cda
#
_cell.length_a   1.000
_cell.length_b   1.000
_cell.length_c   1.000
_cell.angle_alpha   90.00
_cell.angle_beta   90.00
_cell.angle_gamma   90.00
#
_symmetry.space_group_name_H-M   'P 1'
#
loop_
_entity.id
_entity.type
_entity.pdbx_description
1 polymer ?
#
loop_
_entity_poly.entity_id
_entity_poly.type
_entity_poly.pdbx_seq_one_letter_code
_entity_poly.pdbx_strand_id
1 'polypeptide(L)'
;MSRARDVAYACVMSASTEGAYANLIMPTLLRKAGLDGRDAGFATELAYGALRMRGLYDAIIAHASRRDPRDLDPELRVALWLGAHQALAMRVPPHAAVSETVDQVRRERGAGAAKLANAVMRRVTERDAEQWMSVVASGTGRDAMAVRHSHPAWVVEELERALAEDGRAGEISALLDADNSPARVTLVARPGLVDRDDLAHEAGGEAGEYSPYAVVMSGGRPGDLRSVADGTAAVQDEGSQVVAAALASVREVEPGERWLDMCAGPGGKAALLGALAAEHGASLEALELHPHRAELVRGSIKAVPDGTVTVRVADATDFGEDGAYDRIVLDAPCSGLGALRRRPESRWRRQP
;
A
#
# COMPACT_ATOMS: atom_id res chain seq x y z
N MET A 1 -28.37 3.02 -1.54
CA MET A 1 -27.01 2.80 -1.03
C MET A 1 -26.07 3.85 -1.60
N SER A 2 -25.04 4.26 -0.90
CA SER A 2 -24.17 5.32 -1.39
C SER A 2 -23.16 4.75 -2.38
N ARG A 3 -22.91 5.46 -3.50
CA ARG A 3 -21.89 5.13 -4.50
C ARG A 3 -20.51 4.85 -3.85
N ALA A 4 -20.21 5.51 -2.73
CA ALA A 4 -18.99 5.34 -2.00
C ALA A 4 -18.81 3.91 -1.44
N ARG A 5 -19.89 3.29 -0.94
CA ARG A 5 -19.86 1.88 -0.48
C ARG A 5 -19.71 0.90 -1.64
N ASP A 6 -20.34 1.17 -2.77
CA ASP A 6 -20.17 0.33 -3.97
C ASP A 6 -18.73 0.36 -4.49
N VAL A 7 -18.07 1.53 -4.46
CA VAL A 7 -16.66 1.69 -4.81
C VAL A 7 -15.77 0.93 -3.82
N ALA A 8 -16.01 1.07 -2.52
CA ALA A 8 -15.25 0.33 -1.50
C ALA A 8 -15.42 -1.19 -1.68
N TYR A 9 -16.64 -1.65 -1.93
CA TYR A 9 -16.92 -3.06 -2.19
C TYR A 9 -16.17 -3.58 -3.42
N ALA A 10 -16.25 -2.90 -4.55
CA ALA A 10 -15.56 -3.27 -5.78
C ALA A 10 -14.03 -3.32 -5.56
N CYS A 11 -13.47 -2.35 -4.83
CA CYS A 11 -12.05 -2.34 -4.51
C CYS A 11 -11.63 -3.55 -3.67
N VAL A 12 -12.35 -3.86 -2.59
CA VAL A 12 -12.04 -4.98 -1.71
C VAL A 12 -12.26 -6.33 -2.41
N MET A 13 -13.29 -6.44 -3.25
CA MET A 13 -13.52 -7.64 -4.09
C MET A 13 -12.34 -7.89 -5.02
N SER A 14 -11.98 -6.93 -5.88
CA SER A 14 -10.84 -7.10 -6.80
C SER A 14 -9.53 -7.37 -6.06
N ALA A 15 -9.30 -6.71 -4.92
CA ALA A 15 -8.14 -6.96 -4.10
C ALA A 15 -8.11 -8.36 -3.49
N SER A 16 -9.26 -8.93 -3.14
CA SER A 16 -9.35 -10.22 -2.44
C SER A 16 -9.47 -11.43 -3.36
N THR A 17 -10.00 -11.26 -4.58
CA THR A 17 -10.33 -12.37 -5.50
C THR A 17 -9.52 -12.36 -6.79
N GLU A 18 -9.11 -11.17 -7.27
CA GLU A 18 -8.42 -11.01 -8.57
C GLU A 18 -6.93 -10.67 -8.40
N GLY A 19 -6.45 -10.55 -7.18
CA GLY A 19 -5.05 -10.20 -6.91
C GLY A 19 -4.69 -8.74 -7.18
N ALA A 20 -5.68 -7.86 -7.41
CA ALA A 20 -5.44 -6.45 -7.65
C ALA A 20 -4.86 -5.73 -6.40
N TYR A 21 -4.04 -4.71 -6.60
CA TYR A 21 -3.57 -3.86 -5.52
C TYR A 21 -4.54 -2.70 -5.30
N ALA A 22 -5.05 -2.57 -4.07
CA ALA A 22 -6.05 -1.56 -3.72
C ALA A 22 -5.60 -0.13 -4.06
N ASN A 23 -4.33 0.19 -3.81
CA ASN A 23 -3.74 1.50 -4.10
C ASN A 23 -3.68 1.83 -5.61
N LEU A 24 -3.65 0.83 -6.48
CA LEU A 24 -3.63 1.03 -7.93
C LEU A 24 -5.04 1.15 -8.52
N ILE A 25 -6.01 0.42 -7.98
CA ILE A 25 -7.36 0.40 -8.54
C ILE A 25 -8.29 1.46 -7.95
N MET A 26 -8.15 1.82 -6.67
CA MET A 26 -9.01 2.79 -5.98
C MET A 26 -9.12 4.14 -6.71
N PRO A 27 -8.03 4.79 -7.16
CA PRO A 27 -8.13 6.06 -7.89
C PRO A 27 -8.98 5.96 -9.15
N THR A 28 -8.90 4.84 -9.86
CA THR A 28 -9.69 4.60 -11.08
C THR A 28 -11.16 4.36 -10.76
N LEU A 29 -11.47 3.61 -9.70
CA LEU A 29 -12.84 3.39 -9.25
C LEU A 29 -13.51 4.69 -8.81
N LEU A 30 -12.81 5.53 -8.04
CA LEU A 30 -13.30 6.85 -7.61
C LEU A 30 -13.61 7.76 -8.80
N ARG A 31 -12.71 7.84 -9.79
CA ARG A 31 -12.94 8.63 -11.02
C ARG A 31 -14.16 8.13 -11.80
N LYS A 32 -14.25 6.82 -12.03
CA LYS A 32 -15.37 6.21 -12.75
C LYS A 32 -16.71 6.47 -12.06
N ALA A 33 -16.71 6.50 -10.74
CA ALA A 33 -17.91 6.77 -9.94
C ALA A 33 -18.21 8.27 -9.76
N GLY A 34 -17.32 9.16 -10.21
CA GLY A 34 -17.45 10.61 -10.01
C GLY A 34 -17.46 11.00 -8.53
N LEU A 35 -16.68 10.31 -7.69
CA LEU A 35 -16.57 10.60 -6.26
C LEU A 35 -15.37 11.49 -6.00
N ASP A 36 -15.59 12.51 -5.17
CA ASP A 36 -14.59 13.44 -4.69
C ASP A 36 -14.78 13.77 -3.21
N GLY A 37 -13.88 14.57 -2.65
CA GLY A 37 -13.96 15.11 -1.29
C GLY A 37 -14.32 14.05 -0.25
N ARG A 38 -15.39 14.30 0.50
CA ARG A 38 -15.83 13.48 1.63
C ARG A 38 -16.20 12.04 1.21
N ASP A 39 -16.89 11.89 0.08
CA ASP A 39 -17.36 10.57 -0.37
C ASP A 39 -16.19 9.71 -0.86
N ALA A 40 -15.21 10.30 -1.53
CA ALA A 40 -13.97 9.61 -1.90
C ALA A 40 -13.16 9.19 -0.66
N GLY A 41 -13.05 10.09 0.34
CA GLY A 41 -12.42 9.79 1.62
C GLY A 41 -13.11 8.65 2.37
N PHE A 42 -14.44 8.66 2.41
CA PHE A 42 -15.24 7.59 3.02
C PHE A 42 -15.02 6.25 2.31
N ALA A 43 -15.09 6.21 0.97
CA ALA A 43 -14.87 4.98 0.20
C ALA A 43 -13.47 4.42 0.41
N THR A 44 -12.48 5.31 0.45
CA THR A 44 -11.07 4.96 0.66
C THR A 44 -10.85 4.38 2.05
N GLU A 45 -11.30 5.06 3.10
CA GLU A 45 -11.17 4.57 4.48
C GLU A 45 -11.90 3.24 4.68
N LEU A 46 -13.12 3.12 4.15
CA LEU A 46 -13.89 1.89 4.24
C LEU A 46 -13.16 0.70 3.59
N ALA A 47 -12.60 0.89 2.40
CA ALA A 47 -11.92 -0.19 1.69
C ALA A 47 -10.59 -0.57 2.35
N TYR A 48 -9.73 0.41 2.60
CA TYR A 48 -8.40 0.15 3.18
C TYR A 48 -8.49 -0.32 4.63
N GLY A 49 -9.41 0.25 5.42
CA GLY A 49 -9.64 -0.17 6.79
C GLY A 49 -10.16 -1.60 6.87
N ALA A 50 -11.10 -1.98 6.00
CA ALA A 50 -11.58 -3.36 5.94
C ALA A 50 -10.47 -4.35 5.54
N LEU A 51 -9.64 -4.01 4.53
CA LEU A 51 -8.49 -4.84 4.14
C LEU A 51 -7.45 -4.96 5.25
N ARG A 52 -7.19 -3.87 5.96
CA ARG A 52 -6.21 -3.79 7.05
C ARG A 52 -6.63 -4.65 8.23
N MET A 53 -7.89 -4.58 8.61
CA MET A 53 -8.44 -5.28 9.76
C MET A 53 -9.13 -6.61 9.41
N ARG A 54 -8.91 -7.12 8.20
CA ARG A 54 -9.53 -8.35 7.69
C ARG A 54 -9.40 -9.54 8.64
N GLY A 55 -8.21 -9.78 9.21
CA GLY A 55 -7.98 -10.92 10.09
C GLY A 55 -8.78 -10.83 11.39
N LEU A 56 -8.90 -9.65 11.98
CA LEU A 56 -9.75 -9.41 13.13
C LEU A 56 -11.23 -9.62 12.77
N TYR A 57 -11.66 -9.11 11.61
CA TYR A 57 -13.05 -9.27 11.18
C TYR A 57 -13.38 -10.72 10.83
N ASP A 58 -12.46 -11.48 10.25
CA ASP A 58 -12.63 -12.93 10.05
C ASP A 58 -12.84 -13.65 11.39
N ALA A 59 -12.06 -13.35 12.42
CA ALA A 59 -12.23 -13.93 13.74
C ALA A 59 -13.59 -13.56 14.39
N ILE A 60 -14.01 -12.31 14.27
CA ILE A 60 -15.33 -11.84 14.75
C ILE A 60 -16.46 -12.53 13.97
N ILE A 61 -16.38 -12.61 12.66
CA ILE A 61 -17.38 -13.25 11.79
C ILE A 61 -17.45 -14.76 12.08
N ALA A 62 -16.32 -15.42 12.29
CA ALA A 62 -16.28 -16.83 12.68
C ALA A 62 -17.06 -17.05 13.99
N HIS A 63 -16.80 -16.24 15.00
CA HIS A 63 -17.51 -16.33 16.27
C HIS A 63 -19.00 -16.02 16.13
N ALA A 64 -19.35 -14.96 15.39
CA ALA A 64 -20.73 -14.51 15.20
C ALA A 64 -21.56 -15.48 14.34
N SER A 65 -20.97 -16.04 13.28
CA SER A 65 -21.66 -16.95 12.35
C SER A 65 -21.60 -18.41 12.77
N ARG A 66 -20.66 -18.79 13.62
CA ARG A 66 -20.26 -20.18 13.93
C ARG A 66 -19.83 -20.97 12.68
N ARG A 67 -19.23 -20.29 11.72
CA ARG A 67 -18.71 -20.85 10.47
C ARG A 67 -17.30 -20.33 10.22
N ASP A 68 -16.48 -21.11 9.53
CA ASP A 68 -15.22 -20.60 9.02
C ASP A 68 -15.51 -19.53 7.95
N PRO A 69 -14.98 -18.32 8.04
CA PRO A 69 -15.17 -17.29 7.01
C PRO A 69 -14.69 -17.71 5.63
N ARG A 70 -13.76 -18.67 5.55
CA ARG A 70 -13.27 -19.23 4.28
C ARG A 70 -14.31 -20.04 3.53
N ASP A 71 -15.32 -20.58 4.24
CA ASP A 71 -16.44 -21.32 3.68
C ASP A 71 -17.58 -20.42 3.20
N LEU A 72 -17.50 -19.10 3.46
CA LEU A 72 -18.48 -18.14 2.97
C LEU A 72 -18.16 -17.72 1.53
N ASP A 73 -19.20 -17.52 0.73
CA ASP A 73 -19.03 -16.89 -0.58
C ASP A 73 -18.22 -15.60 -0.48
N PRO A 74 -17.27 -15.35 -1.40
CA PRO A 74 -16.42 -14.15 -1.36
C PRO A 74 -17.21 -12.84 -1.26
N GLU A 75 -18.32 -12.73 -1.99
CA GLU A 75 -19.18 -11.54 -2.00
C GLU A 75 -19.82 -11.28 -0.63
N LEU A 76 -20.26 -12.34 0.04
CA LEU A 76 -20.81 -12.26 1.40
C LEU A 76 -19.71 -11.87 2.39
N ARG A 77 -18.55 -12.53 2.31
CA ARG A 77 -17.43 -12.29 3.22
C ARG A 77 -16.93 -10.85 3.12
N VAL A 78 -16.72 -10.34 1.90
CA VAL A 78 -16.30 -8.95 1.68
C VAL A 78 -17.34 -7.96 2.21
N ALA A 79 -18.62 -8.19 1.97
CA ALA A 79 -19.67 -7.33 2.51
C ALA A 79 -19.67 -7.33 4.05
N LEU A 80 -19.44 -8.49 4.68
CA LEU A 80 -19.33 -8.60 6.14
C LEU A 80 -18.10 -7.87 6.70
N TRP A 81 -16.93 -7.91 6.03
CA TRP A 81 -15.77 -7.11 6.43
C TRP A 81 -16.06 -5.61 6.40
N LEU A 82 -16.67 -5.13 5.32
CA LEU A 82 -17.07 -3.72 5.19
C LEU A 82 -18.10 -3.32 6.24
N GLY A 83 -19.06 -4.20 6.51
CA GLY A 83 -20.06 -4.00 7.55
C GLY A 83 -19.45 -3.93 8.96
N ALA A 84 -18.56 -4.86 9.27
CA ALA A 84 -17.82 -4.89 10.53
C ALA A 84 -16.96 -3.63 10.70
N HIS A 85 -16.24 -3.22 9.65
CA HIS A 85 -15.43 -2.00 9.69
C HIS A 85 -16.28 -0.76 9.95
N GLN A 86 -17.42 -0.61 9.26
CA GLN A 86 -18.34 0.50 9.50
C GLN A 86 -18.87 0.53 10.95
N ALA A 87 -19.22 -0.65 11.48
CA ALA A 87 -19.83 -0.75 12.80
C ALA A 87 -18.81 -0.57 13.95
N LEU A 88 -17.59 -1.07 13.79
CA LEU A 88 -16.60 -1.18 14.86
C LEU A 88 -15.49 -0.11 14.80
N ALA A 89 -15.17 0.41 13.64
CA ALA A 89 -14.05 1.33 13.45
C ALA A 89 -14.43 2.70 12.89
N MET A 90 -15.56 2.80 12.16
CA MET A 90 -16.04 4.07 11.61
C MET A 90 -17.19 4.63 12.45
N ARG A 91 -17.40 5.94 12.38
CA ARG A 91 -18.55 6.60 13.06
C ARG A 91 -19.86 6.41 12.28
N VAL A 92 -20.18 5.18 11.92
CA VAL A 92 -21.43 4.81 11.24
C VAL A 92 -22.38 4.21 12.27
N PRO A 93 -23.64 4.68 12.37
CA PRO A 93 -24.60 4.08 13.29
C PRO A 93 -24.78 2.58 13.04
N PRO A 94 -24.81 1.72 14.07
CA PRO A 94 -24.87 0.27 13.91
C PRO A 94 -26.01 -0.20 13.01
N HIS A 95 -27.21 0.38 13.15
CA HIS A 95 -28.35 0.03 12.30
C HIS A 95 -28.13 0.32 10.82
N ALA A 96 -27.41 1.41 10.51
CA ALA A 96 -27.06 1.77 9.13
C ALA A 96 -26.00 0.81 8.57
N ALA A 97 -24.98 0.44 9.35
CA ALA A 97 -24.00 -0.57 8.95
C ALA A 97 -24.65 -1.92 8.64
N VAL A 98 -25.61 -2.37 9.50
CA VAL A 98 -26.37 -3.60 9.26
C VAL A 98 -27.20 -3.51 7.97
N SER A 99 -28.03 -2.48 7.83
CA SER A 99 -28.93 -2.31 6.69
C SER A 99 -28.17 -2.27 5.36
N GLU A 100 -27.12 -1.44 5.27
CA GLU A 100 -26.33 -1.28 4.05
C GLU A 100 -25.60 -2.59 3.66
N THR A 101 -25.08 -3.34 4.65
CA THR A 101 -24.44 -4.63 4.41
C THR A 101 -25.45 -5.67 3.89
N VAL A 102 -26.64 -5.75 4.50
CA VAL A 102 -27.71 -6.66 4.08
C VAL A 102 -28.18 -6.34 2.66
N ASP A 103 -28.31 -5.06 2.33
CA ASP A 103 -28.72 -4.63 0.99
C ASP A 103 -27.64 -4.92 -0.06
N GLN A 104 -26.35 -4.76 0.28
CA GLN A 104 -25.24 -5.17 -0.58
C GLN A 104 -25.33 -6.67 -0.88
N VAL A 105 -25.40 -7.51 0.15
CA VAL A 105 -25.45 -8.97 0.00
C VAL A 105 -26.71 -9.41 -0.77
N ARG A 106 -27.85 -8.75 -0.56
CA ARG A 106 -29.08 -9.05 -1.30
C ARG A 106 -28.93 -8.84 -2.80
N ARG A 107 -28.22 -7.80 -3.21
CA ARG A 107 -27.94 -7.52 -4.63
C ARG A 107 -26.98 -8.53 -5.25
N GLU A 108 -25.95 -8.91 -4.51
CA GLU A 108 -24.88 -9.78 -5.02
C GLU A 108 -25.27 -11.26 -5.00
N ARG A 109 -25.95 -11.70 -3.93
CA ARG A 109 -26.18 -13.14 -3.63
C ARG A 109 -27.64 -13.50 -3.30
N GLY A 110 -28.56 -12.52 -3.37
CA GLY A 110 -29.97 -12.74 -3.16
C GLY A 110 -30.42 -12.83 -1.70
N ALA A 111 -31.72 -13.17 -1.51
CA ALA A 111 -32.38 -13.07 -0.21
C ALA A 111 -31.88 -14.08 0.85
N GLY A 112 -31.42 -15.25 0.43
CA GLY A 112 -30.90 -16.28 1.35
C GLY A 112 -29.64 -15.84 2.06
N ALA A 113 -28.66 -15.38 1.28
CA ALA A 113 -27.39 -14.84 1.83
C ALA A 113 -27.62 -13.57 2.65
N ALA A 114 -28.57 -12.71 2.23
CA ALA A 114 -28.94 -11.50 2.98
C ALA A 114 -29.52 -11.81 4.38
N LYS A 115 -30.25 -12.92 4.55
CA LYS A 115 -30.72 -13.37 5.87
C LYS A 115 -29.54 -13.75 6.77
N LEU A 116 -28.53 -14.45 6.24
CA LEU A 116 -27.34 -14.80 6.97
C LEU A 116 -26.54 -13.54 7.33
N ALA A 117 -26.32 -12.63 6.39
CA ALA A 117 -25.65 -11.35 6.63
C ALA A 117 -26.33 -10.56 7.77
N ASN A 118 -27.68 -10.48 7.77
CA ASN A 118 -28.42 -9.81 8.83
C ASN A 118 -28.19 -10.45 10.21
N ALA A 119 -28.24 -11.79 10.28
CA ALA A 119 -28.00 -12.50 11.53
C ALA A 119 -26.58 -12.29 12.07
N VAL A 120 -25.58 -12.36 11.19
CA VAL A 120 -24.18 -12.14 11.55
C VAL A 120 -23.95 -10.69 11.98
N MET A 121 -24.40 -9.72 11.17
CA MET A 121 -24.17 -8.30 11.46
C MET A 121 -24.87 -7.83 12.74
N ARG A 122 -26.05 -8.36 13.06
CA ARG A 122 -26.70 -8.07 14.36
C ARG A 122 -25.83 -8.51 15.52
N ARG A 123 -25.23 -9.72 15.45
CA ARG A 123 -24.30 -10.19 16.50
C ARG A 123 -23.01 -9.37 16.55
N VAL A 124 -22.48 -8.98 15.38
CA VAL A 124 -21.30 -8.09 15.32
C VAL A 124 -21.57 -6.77 16.05
N THR A 125 -22.77 -6.21 15.92
CA THR A 125 -23.13 -4.93 16.55
C THR A 125 -23.59 -5.04 18.01
N GLU A 126 -23.64 -6.23 18.61
CA GLU A 126 -23.92 -6.43 20.05
C GLU A 126 -22.75 -6.02 20.94
N ARG A 127 -21.54 -5.91 20.39
CA ARG A 127 -20.31 -5.56 21.10
C ARG A 127 -19.55 -4.47 20.34
N ASP A 128 -18.82 -3.65 21.08
CA ASP A 128 -17.85 -2.74 20.49
C ASP A 128 -16.53 -3.46 20.13
N ALA A 129 -15.58 -2.73 19.54
CA ALA A 129 -14.30 -3.29 19.08
C ALA A 129 -13.46 -3.87 20.24
N GLU A 130 -13.44 -3.22 21.39
CA GLU A 130 -12.65 -3.64 22.55
C GLU A 130 -13.25 -4.92 23.17
N GLN A 131 -14.57 -4.97 23.32
CA GLN A 131 -15.28 -6.17 23.77
C GLN A 131 -15.05 -7.33 22.80
N TRP A 132 -15.05 -7.09 21.48
CA TRP A 132 -14.74 -8.13 20.52
C TRP A 132 -13.29 -8.60 20.64
N MET A 133 -12.32 -7.71 20.76
CA MET A 133 -10.92 -8.09 20.95
C MET A 133 -10.73 -8.96 22.19
N SER A 134 -11.43 -8.67 23.30
CA SER A 134 -11.36 -9.50 24.50
C SER A 134 -11.93 -10.92 24.30
N VAL A 135 -12.84 -11.11 23.33
CA VAL A 135 -13.45 -12.42 23.01
C VAL A 135 -12.59 -13.21 22.02
N VAL A 136 -12.16 -12.57 20.90
CA VAL A 136 -11.54 -13.29 19.76
C VAL A 136 -10.02 -13.27 19.80
N ALA A 137 -9.41 -12.38 20.57
CA ALA A 137 -7.96 -12.23 20.73
C ALA A 137 -7.56 -12.25 22.22
N SER A 138 -8.22 -13.07 23.00
CA SER A 138 -7.90 -13.27 24.42
C SER A 138 -6.54 -13.94 24.58
N GLY A 139 -5.72 -13.43 25.52
CA GLY A 139 -4.39 -13.96 25.78
C GLY A 139 -3.26 -13.06 25.26
N THR A 140 -2.02 -13.50 25.50
CA THR A 140 -0.79 -12.76 25.18
C THR A 140 0.11 -13.45 24.16
N GLY A 141 -0.29 -14.62 23.69
CA GLY A 141 0.50 -15.41 22.71
C GLY A 141 0.44 -14.83 21.30
N ARG A 142 1.31 -15.34 20.42
CA ARG A 142 1.43 -14.92 19.01
C ARG A 142 0.09 -14.98 18.25
N ASP A 143 -0.71 -16.03 18.46
CA ASP A 143 -2.00 -16.16 17.77
C ASP A 143 -2.98 -15.04 18.19
N ALA A 144 -3.03 -14.72 19.49
CA ALA A 144 -3.84 -13.61 19.97
C ALA A 144 -3.35 -12.26 19.43
N MET A 145 -2.04 -12.06 19.34
CA MET A 145 -1.41 -10.88 18.73
C MET A 145 -1.73 -10.81 17.23
N ALA A 146 -1.61 -11.90 16.50
CA ALA A 146 -1.94 -12.02 15.09
C ALA A 146 -3.40 -11.60 14.79
N VAL A 147 -4.35 -12.07 15.59
CA VAL A 147 -5.75 -11.67 15.47
C VAL A 147 -5.95 -10.20 15.85
N ARG A 148 -5.40 -9.76 16.98
CA ARG A 148 -5.55 -8.38 17.51
C ARG A 148 -5.07 -7.34 16.51
N HIS A 149 -3.90 -7.57 15.92
CA HIS A 149 -3.30 -6.66 14.95
C HIS A 149 -3.61 -7.04 13.49
N SER A 150 -4.45 -8.04 13.26
CA SER A 150 -4.91 -8.45 11.92
C SER A 150 -3.75 -8.79 10.97
N HIS A 151 -2.82 -9.64 11.43
CA HIS A 151 -1.74 -10.20 10.62
C HIS A 151 -1.80 -11.73 10.63
N PRO A 152 -1.34 -12.43 9.58
CA PRO A 152 -1.09 -13.87 9.66
C PRO A 152 -0.05 -14.18 10.74
N ALA A 153 -0.20 -15.29 11.47
CA ALA A 153 0.72 -15.64 12.55
C ALA A 153 2.17 -15.79 12.08
N TRP A 154 2.38 -16.35 10.87
CA TRP A 154 3.72 -16.46 10.29
C TRP A 154 4.37 -15.09 10.00
N VAL A 155 3.57 -14.08 9.61
CA VAL A 155 4.10 -12.70 9.42
C VAL A 155 4.55 -12.12 10.75
N VAL A 156 3.76 -12.32 11.81
CA VAL A 156 4.15 -11.89 13.16
C VAL A 156 5.46 -12.55 13.57
N GLU A 157 5.61 -13.85 13.32
CA GLU A 157 6.82 -14.61 13.63
C GLU A 157 8.06 -14.08 12.90
N GLU A 158 7.94 -13.81 11.60
CA GLU A 158 9.06 -13.26 10.82
C GLU A 158 9.45 -11.85 11.27
N LEU A 159 8.45 -11.01 11.60
CA LEU A 159 8.72 -9.67 12.11
C LEU A 159 9.32 -9.70 13.53
N GLU A 160 8.87 -10.61 14.41
CA GLU A 160 9.47 -10.85 15.72
C GLU A 160 10.95 -11.26 15.58
N ARG A 161 11.24 -12.18 14.66
CA ARG A 161 12.59 -12.66 14.40
C ARG A 161 13.49 -11.52 13.92
N ALA A 162 13.04 -10.74 12.93
CA ALA A 162 13.81 -9.59 12.41
C ALA A 162 14.10 -8.55 13.51
N LEU A 163 13.08 -8.20 14.32
CA LEU A 163 13.28 -7.28 15.44
C LEU A 163 14.23 -7.83 16.51
N ALA A 164 14.20 -9.15 16.75
CA ALA A 164 15.10 -9.78 17.73
C ALA A 164 16.56 -9.76 17.25
N GLU A 165 16.81 -9.98 15.96
CA GLU A 165 18.15 -9.87 15.35
C GLU A 165 18.72 -8.45 15.50
N ASP A 166 17.87 -7.41 15.46
CA ASP A 166 18.23 -6.01 15.69
C ASP A 166 18.26 -5.60 17.20
N GLY A 167 18.01 -6.53 18.12
CA GLY A 167 17.92 -6.23 19.56
C GLY A 167 16.64 -5.50 19.97
N ARG A 168 15.61 -5.45 19.13
CA ARG A 168 14.36 -4.69 19.28
C ARG A 168 13.12 -5.56 19.50
N ALA A 169 13.27 -6.77 20.02
CA ALA A 169 12.18 -7.76 20.18
C ALA A 169 10.93 -7.22 20.92
N GLY A 170 11.10 -6.25 21.82
CA GLY A 170 9.98 -5.62 22.53
C GLY A 170 9.11 -4.70 21.68
N GLU A 171 9.48 -4.40 20.45
CA GLU A 171 8.78 -3.42 19.60
C GLU A 171 7.74 -4.03 18.65
N ILE A 172 7.53 -5.34 18.70
CA ILE A 172 6.63 -6.05 17.77
C ILE A 172 5.21 -5.46 17.77
N SER A 173 4.62 -5.19 18.94
CA SER A 173 3.27 -4.61 18.99
C SER A 173 3.21 -3.23 18.34
N ALA A 174 4.21 -2.38 18.59
CA ALA A 174 4.29 -1.05 18.00
C ALA A 174 4.45 -1.11 16.47
N LEU A 175 5.24 -2.07 15.97
CA LEU A 175 5.41 -2.29 14.52
C LEU A 175 4.10 -2.74 13.87
N LEU A 176 3.38 -3.69 14.47
CA LEU A 176 2.09 -4.16 13.95
C LEU A 176 1.01 -3.07 13.99
N ASP A 177 1.03 -2.19 14.99
CA ASP A 177 0.16 -1.00 15.06
C ASP A 177 0.52 0.04 14.00
N ALA A 178 1.81 0.24 13.75
CA ALA A 178 2.28 1.11 12.67
C ALA A 178 1.82 0.60 11.29
N ASP A 179 1.85 -0.72 11.06
CA ASP A 179 1.31 -1.33 9.85
C ASP A 179 -0.22 -1.15 9.70
N ASN A 180 -0.93 -0.99 10.80
CA ASN A 180 -2.37 -0.73 10.82
C ASN A 180 -2.72 0.76 10.74
N SER A 181 -1.75 1.65 10.84
CA SER A 181 -1.96 3.08 10.69
C SER A 181 -2.08 3.47 9.21
N PRO A 182 -3.01 4.38 8.82
CA PRO A 182 -3.08 4.89 7.46
C PRO A 182 -1.75 5.47 7.00
N ALA A 183 -1.27 5.05 5.83
CA ALA A 183 -0.06 5.63 5.26
C ALA A 183 -0.37 7.01 4.68
N ARG A 184 0.41 8.02 5.07
CA ARG A 184 0.37 9.33 4.42
C ARG A 184 0.94 9.22 3.00
N VAL A 185 0.39 10.00 2.08
CA VAL A 185 0.92 10.06 0.71
C VAL A 185 2.19 10.87 0.72
N THR A 186 3.28 10.25 0.29
CA THR A 186 4.58 10.91 0.14
C THR A 186 4.92 11.06 -1.34
N LEU A 187 5.34 12.25 -1.71
CA LEU A 187 5.83 12.58 -3.03
C LEU A 187 7.35 12.66 -3.00
N VAL A 188 7.98 12.43 -4.13
CA VAL A 188 9.38 12.73 -4.39
C VAL A 188 9.47 13.92 -5.32
N ALA A 189 10.18 14.97 -4.94
CA ALA A 189 10.66 16.01 -5.82
C ALA A 189 11.90 15.48 -6.54
N ARG A 190 11.90 15.48 -7.88
CA ARG A 190 13.08 15.01 -8.63
C ARG A 190 14.08 16.15 -8.76
N PRO A 191 15.32 15.98 -8.26
CA PRO A 191 16.35 17.00 -8.31
C PRO A 191 16.56 17.53 -9.74
N GLY A 192 16.83 18.84 -9.87
CA GLY A 192 16.98 19.51 -11.16
C GLY A 192 15.69 19.66 -11.99
N LEU A 193 14.56 19.02 -11.58
CA LEU A 193 13.28 19.08 -12.31
C LEU A 193 12.21 19.86 -11.54
N VAL A 194 12.17 19.74 -10.24
CA VAL A 194 11.30 20.53 -9.35
C VAL A 194 11.96 20.68 -7.99
N ASP A 195 11.86 21.88 -7.42
CA ASP A 195 12.29 22.14 -6.03
C ASP A 195 11.33 21.49 -5.04
N ARG A 196 11.86 20.94 -3.93
CA ARG A 196 11.05 20.29 -2.90
C ARG A 196 10.09 21.25 -2.23
N ASP A 197 10.50 22.48 -1.94
CA ASP A 197 9.69 23.45 -1.21
C ASP A 197 8.59 24.00 -2.12
N ASP A 198 8.85 24.15 -3.44
CA ASP A 198 7.84 24.46 -4.44
C ASP A 198 6.80 23.34 -4.55
N LEU A 199 7.24 22.08 -4.56
CA LEU A 199 6.34 20.93 -4.56
C LEU A 199 5.53 20.85 -3.25
N ALA A 200 6.13 21.16 -2.10
CA ALA A 200 5.41 21.21 -0.83
C ALA A 200 4.32 22.29 -0.84
N HIS A 201 4.61 23.44 -1.41
CA HIS A 201 3.61 24.50 -1.57
C HIS A 201 2.47 24.07 -2.52
N GLU A 202 2.78 23.51 -3.67
CA GLU A 202 1.79 23.01 -4.64
C GLU A 202 0.90 21.93 -4.02
N ALA A 203 1.49 21.01 -3.26
CA ALA A 203 0.81 19.86 -2.66
C ALA A 203 0.05 20.20 -1.35
N GLY A 204 0.21 21.42 -0.82
CA GLY A 204 -0.27 21.74 0.52
C GLY A 204 0.32 20.79 1.58
N GLY A 205 1.57 20.41 1.41
CA GLY A 205 2.26 19.42 2.22
C GLY A 205 3.42 20.00 3.02
N GLU A 206 4.19 19.12 3.64
CA GLU A 206 5.37 19.45 4.44
C GLU A 206 6.56 18.57 4.01
N ALA A 207 7.78 19.01 4.28
CA ALA A 207 8.98 18.22 4.02
C ALA A 207 8.93 16.88 4.75
N GLY A 208 9.43 15.82 4.11
CA GLY A 208 9.63 14.52 4.75
C GLY A 208 10.73 14.56 5.80
N GLU A 209 10.75 13.55 6.65
CA GLU A 209 11.67 13.47 7.79
C GLU A 209 13.06 12.92 7.41
N TYR A 210 13.11 11.96 6.47
CA TYR A 210 14.31 11.17 6.18
C TYR A 210 14.91 11.45 4.81
N SER A 211 14.09 11.78 3.82
CA SER A 211 14.55 12.06 2.46
C SER A 211 14.58 13.56 2.18
N PRO A 212 15.70 14.11 1.66
CA PRO A 212 15.77 15.51 1.26
C PRO A 212 14.83 15.88 0.11
N TYR A 213 14.27 14.88 -0.57
CA TYR A 213 13.38 15.04 -1.72
C TYR A 213 11.90 14.77 -1.38
N ALA A 214 11.62 14.37 -0.15
CA ALA A 214 10.27 13.97 0.25
C ALA A 214 9.38 15.15 0.59
N VAL A 215 8.14 15.07 0.10
CA VAL A 215 7.02 15.93 0.50
C VAL A 215 5.87 15.05 0.96
N VAL A 216 5.40 15.25 2.19
CA VAL A 216 4.28 14.53 2.77
C VAL A 216 3.03 15.36 2.60
N MET A 217 2.09 14.88 1.81
CA MET A 217 0.83 15.59 1.54
C MET A 217 -0.05 15.66 2.78
N SER A 218 -0.70 16.81 3.01
CA SER A 218 -1.73 16.97 4.05
C SER A 218 -3.09 16.41 3.62
N GLY A 219 -3.31 16.25 2.31
CA GLY A 219 -4.55 15.72 1.74
C GLY A 219 -4.57 15.89 0.21
N GLY A 220 -5.73 15.71 -0.40
CA GLY A 220 -5.88 15.84 -1.85
C GLY A 220 -5.49 14.59 -2.63
N ARG A 221 -5.43 14.71 -3.95
CA ARG A 221 -5.09 13.64 -4.88
C ARG A 221 -3.77 13.96 -5.58
N PRO A 222 -2.74 13.11 -5.50
CA PRO A 222 -1.48 13.37 -6.18
C PRO A 222 -1.61 13.62 -7.68
N GLY A 223 -2.56 12.94 -8.34
CA GLY A 223 -2.78 13.08 -9.78
C GLY A 223 -3.39 14.42 -10.21
N ASP A 224 -3.81 15.28 -9.28
CA ASP A 224 -4.29 16.63 -9.57
C ASP A 224 -3.15 17.67 -9.56
N LEU A 225 -1.95 17.27 -9.09
CA LEU A 225 -0.77 18.13 -9.05
C LEU A 225 -0.10 18.20 -10.42
N ARG A 226 0.25 19.40 -10.85
CA ARG A 226 0.93 19.65 -12.12
C ARG A 226 2.30 18.95 -12.16
N SER A 227 3.10 19.07 -11.10
CA SER A 227 4.41 18.44 -11.01
C SER A 227 4.34 16.92 -11.16
N VAL A 228 3.26 16.27 -10.67
CA VAL A 228 3.03 14.84 -10.85
C VAL A 228 2.59 14.52 -12.29
N ALA A 229 1.72 15.34 -12.88
CA ALA A 229 1.26 15.17 -14.27
C ALA A 229 2.42 15.36 -15.27
N ASP A 230 3.28 16.33 -15.04
CA ASP A 230 4.46 16.63 -15.87
C ASP A 230 5.61 15.61 -15.64
N GLY A 231 5.51 14.80 -14.56
CA GLY A 231 6.53 13.80 -14.23
C GLY A 231 7.78 14.36 -13.55
N THR A 232 7.75 15.61 -13.09
CA THR A 232 8.85 16.21 -12.31
C THR A 232 8.79 15.80 -10.84
N ALA A 233 7.63 15.36 -10.38
CA ALA A 233 7.39 14.69 -9.10
C ALA A 233 6.63 13.38 -9.30
N ALA A 234 6.62 12.53 -8.27
CA ALA A 234 5.84 11.29 -8.26
C ALA A 234 5.48 10.85 -6.85
N VAL A 235 4.47 9.96 -6.73
CA VAL A 235 4.23 9.26 -5.45
C VAL A 235 5.32 8.23 -5.25
N GLN A 236 6.11 8.40 -4.19
CA GLN A 236 7.16 7.45 -3.82
C GLN A 236 7.32 7.42 -2.30
N ASP A 237 7.46 6.22 -1.75
CA ASP A 237 7.72 6.05 -0.31
C ASP A 237 9.05 6.64 0.09
N GLU A 238 9.10 7.29 1.24
CA GLU A 238 10.28 7.99 1.72
C GLU A 238 11.48 7.04 1.91
N GLY A 239 11.26 5.85 2.47
CA GLY A 239 12.31 4.83 2.57
C GLY A 239 12.87 4.41 1.22
N SER A 240 12.02 4.34 0.17
CA SER A 240 12.47 4.07 -1.20
C SER A 240 13.30 5.21 -1.80
N GLN A 241 13.00 6.46 -1.42
CA GLN A 241 13.80 7.62 -1.81
C GLN A 241 15.17 7.62 -1.12
N VAL A 242 15.21 7.29 0.19
CA VAL A 242 16.45 7.19 0.97
C VAL A 242 17.41 6.17 0.36
N VAL A 243 16.92 5.01 -0.11
CA VAL A 243 17.77 4.01 -0.80
C VAL A 243 18.44 4.60 -2.04
N ALA A 244 17.69 5.34 -2.86
CA ALA A 244 18.23 5.99 -4.06
C ALA A 244 19.21 7.12 -3.69
N ALA A 245 18.84 7.96 -2.71
CA ALA A 245 19.70 9.04 -2.21
C ALA A 245 21.01 8.50 -1.62
N ALA A 246 20.96 7.39 -0.86
CA ALA A 246 22.14 6.76 -0.29
C ALA A 246 23.14 6.33 -1.35
N LEU A 247 22.69 5.75 -2.49
CA LEU A 247 23.58 5.39 -3.58
C LEU A 247 24.32 6.62 -4.14
N ALA A 248 23.60 7.74 -4.34
CA ALA A 248 24.19 8.97 -4.85
C ALA A 248 25.15 9.63 -3.83
N SER A 249 24.93 9.42 -2.52
CA SER A 249 25.65 10.08 -1.43
C SER A 249 26.86 9.30 -0.90
N VAL A 250 27.10 8.08 -1.37
CA VAL A 250 28.16 7.20 -0.85
C VAL A 250 29.56 7.80 -1.00
N ARG A 251 29.76 8.59 -2.03
CA ARG A 251 30.93 9.47 -2.28
C ARG A 251 30.51 10.57 -3.24
N GLU A 252 31.34 11.58 -3.42
CA GLU A 252 31.14 12.60 -4.45
C GLU A 252 30.97 11.94 -5.82
N VAL A 253 30.02 12.46 -6.61
CA VAL A 253 29.77 11.97 -7.97
C VAL A 253 30.69 12.65 -8.95
N GLU A 254 31.40 11.86 -9.75
CA GLU A 254 32.25 12.39 -10.82
C GLU A 254 31.49 12.43 -12.13
N PRO A 255 31.65 13.48 -12.97
CA PRO A 255 31.08 13.53 -14.30
C PRO A 255 31.51 12.33 -15.15
N GLY A 256 30.56 11.72 -15.86
CA GLY A 256 30.81 10.55 -16.70
C GLY A 256 30.67 9.21 -15.98
N GLU A 257 30.36 9.19 -14.67
CA GLU A 257 30.03 7.93 -13.97
C GLU A 257 28.89 7.18 -14.65
N ARG A 258 28.99 5.87 -14.63
CA ARG A 258 27.97 4.94 -15.10
C ARG A 258 27.34 4.22 -13.92
N TRP A 259 26.04 4.40 -13.74
CA TRP A 259 25.27 3.78 -12.67
C TRP A 259 24.41 2.65 -13.22
N LEU A 260 24.08 1.66 -12.37
CA LEU A 260 23.23 0.53 -12.70
C LEU A 260 22.13 0.36 -11.66
N ASP A 261 20.87 0.30 -12.11
CA ASP A 261 19.73 -0.18 -11.33
C ASP A 261 19.34 -1.58 -11.84
N MET A 262 19.68 -2.61 -11.04
CA MET A 262 19.53 -4.01 -11.44
C MET A 262 18.07 -4.50 -11.42
N CYS A 263 17.15 -3.80 -10.73
CA CYS A 263 15.74 -4.19 -10.58
C CYS A 263 14.82 -2.97 -10.64
N ALA A 264 14.87 -2.21 -11.73
CA ALA A 264 14.31 -0.86 -11.84
C ALA A 264 12.78 -0.76 -11.75
N GLY A 265 12.04 -1.82 -12.09
CA GLY A 265 10.57 -1.78 -12.15
C GLY A 265 9.87 -1.55 -10.81
N PRO A 266 8.90 -0.64 -10.75
CA PRO A 266 8.21 0.06 -11.86
C PRO A 266 8.79 1.43 -12.25
N GLY A 267 10.00 1.81 -11.78
CA GLY A 267 10.71 3.01 -12.24
C GLY A 267 10.86 4.14 -11.22
N GLY A 268 10.32 4.01 -10.01
CA GLY A 268 10.40 5.08 -9.01
C GLY A 268 11.83 5.43 -8.60
N LYS A 269 12.65 4.42 -8.26
CA LYS A 269 14.08 4.62 -7.95
C LYS A 269 14.87 5.04 -9.17
N ALA A 270 14.66 4.37 -10.31
CA ALA A 270 15.33 4.71 -11.57
C ALA A 270 15.10 6.16 -11.98
N ALA A 271 13.89 6.70 -11.78
CA ALA A 271 13.60 8.09 -12.11
C ALA A 271 14.28 9.09 -11.15
N LEU A 272 14.36 8.78 -9.85
CA LEU A 272 15.10 9.61 -8.89
C LEU A 272 16.60 9.54 -9.14
N LEU A 273 17.15 8.33 -9.35
CA LEU A 273 18.56 8.14 -9.69
C LEU A 273 18.92 8.80 -11.03
N GLY A 274 18.03 8.73 -12.03
CA GLY A 274 18.22 9.40 -13.31
C GLY A 274 18.28 10.93 -13.16
N ALA A 275 17.42 11.52 -12.32
CA ALA A 275 17.45 12.95 -12.04
C ALA A 275 18.76 13.34 -11.35
N LEU A 276 19.20 12.57 -10.34
CA LEU A 276 20.49 12.77 -9.66
C LEU A 276 21.68 12.60 -10.61
N ALA A 277 21.65 11.58 -11.48
CA ALA A 277 22.71 11.37 -12.46
C ALA A 277 22.80 12.55 -13.44
N ALA A 278 21.66 13.09 -13.89
CA ALA A 278 21.64 14.25 -14.77
C ALA A 278 22.29 15.48 -14.13
N GLU A 279 22.00 15.76 -12.85
CA GLU A 279 22.59 16.90 -12.14
C GLU A 279 24.12 16.83 -12.08
N HIS A 280 24.68 15.62 -12.02
CA HIS A 280 26.11 15.40 -11.86
C HIS A 280 26.83 14.99 -13.16
N GLY A 281 26.13 14.97 -14.29
CA GLY A 281 26.74 14.56 -15.57
C GLY A 281 27.07 13.06 -15.65
N ALA A 282 26.39 12.23 -14.84
CA ALA A 282 26.45 10.77 -14.85
C ALA A 282 25.34 10.18 -15.73
N SER A 283 25.37 8.86 -15.94
CA SER A 283 24.36 8.11 -16.68
C SER A 283 23.86 6.90 -15.88
N LEU A 284 22.63 6.47 -16.12
CA LEU A 284 22.01 5.32 -15.46
C LEU A 284 21.57 4.27 -16.50
N GLU A 285 21.94 3.04 -16.28
CA GLU A 285 21.36 1.89 -16.95
C GLU A 285 20.35 1.21 -16.00
N ALA A 286 19.11 1.03 -16.45
CA ALA A 286 17.99 0.53 -15.65
C ALA A 286 17.49 -0.80 -16.23
N LEU A 287 17.65 -1.90 -15.47
CA LEU A 287 17.26 -3.23 -15.90
C LEU A 287 15.89 -3.62 -15.35
N GLU A 288 15.10 -4.26 -16.15
CA GLU A 288 13.86 -4.92 -15.72
C GLU A 288 13.66 -6.20 -16.55
N LEU A 289 13.41 -7.30 -15.85
CA LEU A 289 13.26 -8.63 -16.47
C LEU A 289 12.02 -8.70 -17.38
N HIS A 290 10.94 -8.02 -17.01
CA HIS A 290 9.65 -8.14 -17.68
C HIS A 290 9.39 -6.97 -18.64
N PRO A 291 9.15 -7.21 -19.96
CA PRO A 291 8.93 -6.14 -20.95
C PRO A 291 7.82 -5.15 -20.53
N HIS A 292 6.69 -5.63 -20.03
CA HIS A 292 5.57 -4.78 -19.63
C HIS A 292 5.92 -3.86 -18.44
N ARG A 293 6.81 -4.29 -17.55
CA ARG A 293 7.29 -3.47 -16.43
C ARG A 293 8.36 -2.48 -16.88
N ALA A 294 9.20 -2.86 -17.85
CA ALA A 294 10.14 -1.94 -18.46
C ALA A 294 9.44 -0.74 -19.12
N GLU A 295 8.23 -0.93 -19.69
CA GLU A 295 7.43 0.20 -20.17
C GLU A 295 6.98 1.14 -19.05
N LEU A 296 6.71 0.61 -17.85
CA LEU A 296 6.42 1.45 -16.68
C LEU A 296 7.65 2.28 -16.27
N VAL A 297 8.85 1.68 -16.32
CA VAL A 297 10.11 2.40 -16.09
C VAL A 297 10.28 3.53 -17.10
N ARG A 298 10.11 3.25 -18.40
CA ARG A 298 10.16 4.29 -19.46
C ARG A 298 9.15 5.41 -19.22
N GLY A 299 7.93 5.04 -18.76
CA GLY A 299 6.92 6.01 -18.36
C GLY A 299 7.36 6.88 -17.19
N SER A 300 8.02 6.29 -16.19
CA SER A 300 8.46 6.98 -14.98
C SER A 300 9.61 7.96 -15.21
N ILE A 301 10.48 7.71 -16.18
CA ILE A 301 11.66 8.56 -16.47
C ILE A 301 11.41 9.66 -17.49
N LYS A 302 10.19 9.84 -18.00
CA LYS A 302 9.88 10.77 -19.11
C LYS A 302 10.35 12.21 -18.92
N ALA A 303 10.38 12.68 -17.67
CA ALA A 303 10.82 14.04 -17.35
C ALA A 303 12.34 14.14 -17.13
N VAL A 304 13.03 13.01 -16.98
CA VAL A 304 14.49 12.99 -16.87
C VAL A 304 15.10 13.39 -18.22
N PRO A 305 16.18 14.21 -18.24
CA PRO A 305 16.82 14.63 -19.49
C PRO A 305 17.18 13.45 -20.41
N ASP A 306 16.93 13.62 -21.69
CA ASP A 306 17.19 12.61 -22.72
C ASP A 306 18.66 12.14 -22.69
N GLY A 307 18.85 10.84 -22.87
CA GLY A 307 20.18 10.24 -22.89
C GLY A 307 20.77 9.92 -21.51
N THR A 308 20.16 10.41 -20.40
CA THR A 308 20.66 10.12 -19.05
C THR A 308 20.35 8.69 -18.62
N VAL A 309 19.12 8.18 -18.91
CA VAL A 309 18.69 6.84 -18.50
C VAL A 309 18.43 5.94 -19.71
N THR A 310 19.09 4.78 -19.70
CA THR A 310 18.85 3.71 -20.70
C THR A 310 18.10 2.55 -20.02
N VAL A 311 16.89 2.22 -20.51
CA VAL A 311 16.08 1.11 -19.98
C VAL A 311 16.26 -0.14 -20.84
N ARG A 312 16.72 -1.23 -20.23
CA ARG A 312 16.89 -2.54 -20.88
C ARG A 312 15.98 -3.60 -20.28
N VAL A 313 15.47 -4.45 -21.16
CA VAL A 313 14.82 -5.71 -20.74
C VAL A 313 15.91 -6.76 -20.69
N ALA A 314 16.33 -7.13 -19.47
CA ALA A 314 17.42 -8.07 -19.26
C ALA A 314 17.28 -8.77 -17.90
N ASP A 315 17.87 -9.96 -17.80
CA ASP A 315 18.08 -10.64 -16.52
C ASP A 315 19.35 -10.08 -15.87
N ALA A 316 19.19 -9.51 -14.66
CA ALA A 316 20.30 -8.91 -13.94
C ALA A 316 21.34 -9.93 -13.44
N THR A 317 21.00 -11.21 -13.41
CA THR A 317 21.92 -12.29 -12.99
C THR A 317 22.95 -12.64 -14.07
N ASP A 318 22.70 -12.22 -15.31
CA ASP A 318 23.55 -12.49 -16.47
C ASP A 318 23.82 -11.21 -17.26
N PHE A 319 24.00 -10.10 -16.55
CA PHE A 319 24.15 -8.78 -17.19
C PHE A 319 25.38 -8.02 -16.72
N GLY A 320 26.11 -7.48 -17.68
CA GLY A 320 27.24 -6.60 -17.45
C GLY A 320 28.59 -7.35 -17.40
N GLU A 321 29.64 -6.58 -17.25
CA GLU A 321 31.02 -7.03 -17.09
C GLU A 321 31.58 -6.48 -15.79
N ASP A 322 32.53 -7.16 -15.21
CA ASP A 322 33.19 -6.76 -13.98
C ASP A 322 33.82 -5.37 -14.13
N GLY A 323 33.53 -4.47 -13.19
CA GLY A 323 34.05 -3.12 -13.18
C GLY A 323 33.44 -2.16 -14.22
N ALA A 324 32.33 -2.55 -14.87
CA ALA A 324 31.68 -1.71 -15.89
C ALA A 324 30.89 -0.51 -15.32
N TYR A 325 30.57 -0.52 -14.02
CA TYR A 325 29.73 0.49 -13.36
C TYR A 325 30.41 1.03 -12.11
N ASP A 326 30.23 2.33 -11.89
CA ASP A 326 30.79 3.04 -10.73
C ASP A 326 29.90 2.90 -9.49
N ARG A 327 28.57 2.79 -9.71
CA ARG A 327 27.57 2.61 -8.66
C ARG A 327 26.49 1.61 -9.10
N ILE A 328 26.10 0.72 -8.19
CA ILE A 328 25.07 -0.29 -8.48
C ILE A 328 24.06 -0.27 -7.34
N VAL A 329 22.78 -0.18 -7.69
CA VAL A 329 21.68 -0.45 -6.76
C VAL A 329 21.01 -1.78 -7.12
N LEU A 330 20.84 -2.63 -6.10
CA LEU A 330 20.08 -3.87 -6.18
C LEU A 330 18.94 -3.81 -5.16
N ASP A 331 17.76 -3.39 -5.62
CA ASP A 331 16.51 -3.49 -4.88
C ASP A 331 15.73 -4.72 -5.39
N ALA A 332 16.23 -5.90 -5.03
CA ALA A 332 15.72 -7.17 -5.51
C ALA A 332 14.30 -7.47 -5.04
N PRO A 333 13.52 -8.23 -5.84
CA PRO A 333 12.23 -8.74 -5.38
C PRO A 333 12.36 -9.50 -4.06
N CYS A 334 11.53 -9.16 -3.09
CA CYS A 334 11.55 -9.73 -1.74
C CYS A 334 10.15 -10.13 -1.27
N SER A 335 10.02 -10.56 0.00
CA SER A 335 8.72 -10.86 0.63
C SER A 335 7.75 -9.67 0.62
N GLY A 336 8.25 -8.45 0.62
CA GLY A 336 7.46 -7.21 0.66
C GLY A 336 6.82 -6.93 2.03
N LEU A 337 7.30 -7.56 3.10
CA LEU A 337 6.78 -7.34 4.47
C LEU A 337 6.98 -5.89 4.94
N GLY A 338 7.99 -5.18 4.46
CA GLY A 338 8.17 -3.75 4.74
C GLY A 338 7.12 -2.82 4.11
N ALA A 339 6.26 -3.34 3.20
CA ALA A 339 5.24 -2.55 2.51
C ALA A 339 3.81 -2.78 3.02
N LEU A 340 3.61 -3.53 4.11
CA LEU A 340 2.29 -3.97 4.61
C LEU A 340 1.38 -2.80 5.02
N ARG A 341 1.94 -1.71 5.51
CA ARG A 341 1.19 -0.49 5.82
C ARG A 341 0.49 0.10 4.60
N ARG A 342 1.15 0.07 3.43
CA ARG A 342 0.63 0.63 2.16
C ARG A 342 -0.17 -0.36 1.34
N ARG A 343 0.07 -1.66 1.54
CA ARG A 343 -0.54 -2.78 0.82
C ARG A 343 -1.06 -3.83 1.79
N PRO A 344 -2.09 -3.50 2.59
CA PRO A 344 -2.57 -4.39 3.66
C PRO A 344 -3.07 -5.74 3.13
N GLU A 345 -3.58 -5.78 1.88
CA GLU A 345 -3.98 -7.02 1.21
C GLU A 345 -2.81 -7.99 1.00
N SER A 346 -1.58 -7.51 0.91
CA SER A 346 -0.38 -8.34 0.69
C SER A 346 -0.11 -9.29 1.84
N ARG A 347 -0.54 -8.98 3.07
CA ARG A 347 -0.43 -9.86 4.25
C ARG A 347 -1.05 -11.23 4.01
N TRP A 348 -2.15 -11.27 3.26
CA TRP A 348 -2.99 -12.45 3.09
C TRP A 348 -2.74 -13.21 1.79
N ARG A 349 -1.88 -12.69 0.93
CA ARG A 349 -1.49 -13.29 -0.35
C ARG A 349 -0.18 -14.06 -0.25
N ARG A 350 0.66 -13.68 0.69
CA ARG A 350 1.96 -14.32 0.92
C ARG A 350 1.75 -15.57 1.75
N GLN A 351 2.59 -16.55 1.49
CA GLN A 351 2.71 -17.79 2.27
C GLN A 351 4.13 -17.89 2.81
N PRO A 352 4.33 -18.61 3.91
CA PRO A 352 5.67 -18.89 4.46
C PRO A 352 6.61 -19.46 3.43
#